data_84433fc0524a2f42840a927c30e59c92
#
_entry.id   84433fc0524a2f42840a927c30e59c92
#
_cell.length_a   1.000
_cell.length_b   1.000
_cell.length_c   1.000
_cell.angle_alpha   90.00
_cell.angle_beta   90.00
_cell.angle_gamma   90.00
#
_symmetry.space_group_name_H-M   'P 1'
#
loop_
_entity.id
_entity.type
_entity.pdbx_description
1 polymer ?
#
loop_
_entity_poly.entity_id
_entity_poly.type
_entity_poly.pdbx_seq_one_letter_code
_entity_poly.pdbx_strand_id
1 'polypeptide(L)'
;SAWIPAYTAQLAKDTGETGTRWGANAGLVFNGASVPGYLLLGYLADRWGRKPTMLLYYSVSAAVVPVFFFAVHTPQAALAVAAVAGFFVLGQFAWMPIYMPELFPTSGRATAISAVFNSARIAGALVTLGTGMLISLLGGITAAATVVGVVMYVIAIATVWFVGPETKGQPLPQ
;
A
#
# COMPACT_ATOMS: atom_id res chain seq x y z
N SER A 1 -4.37 5.58 0.85
CA SER A 1 -3.45 6.73 0.63
C SER A 1 -4.00 8.03 1.20
N ALA A 2 -5.30 8.32 1.10
CA ALA A 2 -5.91 9.57 1.60
C ALA A 2 -5.80 9.78 3.13
N TRP A 3 -5.61 8.74 3.90
CA TRP A 3 -5.57 8.79 5.37
C TRP A 3 -4.29 9.44 5.92
N ILE A 4 -3.14 9.25 5.25
CA ILE A 4 -1.86 9.80 5.68
C ILE A 4 -1.86 11.33 5.68
N PRO A 5 -2.22 12.03 4.59
CA PRO A 5 -2.35 13.48 4.60
C PRO A 5 -3.38 14.01 5.61
N ALA A 6 -4.53 13.33 5.72
CA ALA A 6 -5.59 13.73 6.64
C ALA A 6 -5.14 13.63 8.10
N TYR A 7 -4.50 12.53 8.49
CA TYR A 7 -3.98 12.34 9.85
C TYR A 7 -2.87 13.32 10.17
N THR A 8 -1.94 13.56 9.24
CA THR A 8 -0.87 14.56 9.41
C THR A 8 -1.42 15.97 9.57
N ALA A 9 -2.46 16.31 8.79
CA ALA A 9 -3.13 17.60 8.90
C ALA A 9 -3.82 17.77 10.26
N GLN A 10 -4.39 16.72 10.82
CA GLN A 10 -5.00 16.73 12.14
C GLN A 10 -3.93 16.91 13.23
N LEU A 11 -2.86 16.14 13.21
CA LEU A 11 -1.73 16.29 14.15
C LEU A 11 -1.17 17.72 14.15
N ALA A 12 -1.04 18.33 12.98
CA ALA A 12 -0.53 19.70 12.86
C ALA A 12 -1.49 20.71 13.51
N LYS A 13 -2.80 20.53 13.38
CA LYS A 13 -3.79 21.40 14.03
C LYS A 13 -3.72 21.27 15.54
N ASP A 14 -3.56 20.06 16.05
CA ASP A 14 -3.47 19.78 17.49
C ASP A 14 -2.20 20.40 18.11
N THR A 15 -1.15 20.64 17.30
CA THR A 15 0.08 21.33 17.71
C THR A 15 0.08 22.83 17.39
N GLY A 16 -1.04 23.40 16.94
CA GLY A 16 -1.17 24.83 16.64
C GLY A 16 -0.60 25.26 15.29
N GLU A 17 -0.29 24.31 14.41
CA GLU A 17 0.27 24.57 13.09
C GLU A 17 -0.79 24.54 11.97
N THR A 18 -0.43 24.99 10.77
CA THR A 18 -1.33 25.01 9.61
C THR A 18 -1.53 23.59 9.03
N GLY A 19 -2.58 22.91 9.43
CA GLY A 19 -2.89 21.53 9.03
C GLY A 19 -2.91 21.32 7.52
N THR A 20 -3.43 22.25 6.73
CA THR A 20 -3.49 22.16 5.26
C THR A 20 -2.08 22.04 4.65
N ARG A 21 -1.12 22.81 5.13
CA ARG A 21 0.26 22.78 4.64
C ARG A 21 0.95 21.45 4.98
N TRP A 22 0.78 20.98 6.20
CA TRP A 22 1.35 19.69 6.64
C TRP A 22 0.73 18.50 5.92
N GLY A 23 -0.58 18.52 5.72
CA GLY A 23 -1.26 17.48 4.94
C GLY A 23 -0.80 17.45 3.48
N ALA A 24 -0.64 18.63 2.84
CA ALA A 24 -0.10 18.74 1.48
C ALA A 24 1.34 18.21 1.40
N ASN A 25 2.20 18.59 2.34
CA ASN A 25 3.58 18.11 2.39
C ASN A 25 3.65 16.59 2.60
N ALA A 26 2.81 16.03 3.47
CA ALA A 26 2.72 14.59 3.66
C ALA A 26 2.30 13.87 2.37
N GLY A 27 1.35 14.44 1.62
CA GLY A 27 0.97 13.93 0.31
C GLY A 27 2.10 13.98 -0.70
N LEU A 28 2.85 15.08 -0.77
CA LEU A 28 4.01 15.22 -1.66
C LEU A 28 5.12 14.23 -1.31
N VAL A 29 5.48 14.12 -0.03
CA VAL A 29 6.51 13.19 0.44
C VAL A 29 6.09 11.74 0.19
N PHE A 30 4.84 11.38 0.51
CA PHE A 30 4.29 10.05 0.30
C PHE A 30 4.33 9.63 -1.19
N ASN A 31 3.88 10.51 -2.10
CA ASN A 31 3.90 10.23 -3.53
C ASN A 31 5.32 10.29 -4.10
N GLY A 32 6.14 11.27 -3.69
CA GLY A 32 7.53 11.38 -4.14
C GLY A 32 8.38 10.18 -3.76
N ALA A 33 8.22 9.65 -2.55
CA ALA A 33 8.92 8.47 -2.08
C ALA A 33 8.50 7.18 -2.81
N SER A 34 7.34 7.14 -3.44
CA SER A 34 6.89 5.99 -4.22
C SER A 34 7.75 5.77 -5.47
N VAL A 35 8.29 6.82 -6.06
CA VAL A 35 9.11 6.72 -7.28
C VAL A 35 10.33 5.82 -7.09
N PRO A 36 11.23 6.07 -6.12
CA PRO A 36 12.31 5.12 -5.85
C PRO A 36 11.78 3.76 -5.37
N GLY A 37 10.62 3.70 -4.71
CA GLY A 37 9.96 2.45 -4.32
C GLY A 37 9.61 1.58 -5.53
N TYR A 38 9.06 2.16 -6.60
CA TYR A 38 8.78 1.47 -7.87
C TYR A 38 10.05 0.92 -8.53
N LEU A 39 11.09 1.75 -8.59
CA LEU A 39 12.35 1.37 -9.23
C LEU A 39 13.04 0.23 -8.46
N LEU A 40 13.11 0.36 -7.14
CA LEU A 40 13.73 -0.67 -6.30
C LEU A 40 12.93 -1.99 -6.35
N LEU A 41 11.61 -1.94 -6.36
CA LEU A 41 10.79 -3.14 -6.48
C LEU A 41 11.10 -3.90 -7.76
N GLY A 42 11.18 -3.22 -8.91
CA GLY A 42 11.55 -3.84 -10.18
C GLY A 42 12.92 -4.50 -10.12
N TYR A 43 13.91 -3.77 -9.63
CA TYR A 43 15.28 -4.29 -9.46
C TYR A 43 15.34 -5.51 -8.53
N LEU A 44 14.66 -5.47 -7.38
CA LEU A 44 14.63 -6.60 -6.46
C LEU A 44 13.86 -7.79 -7.02
N ALA A 45 12.76 -7.55 -7.74
CA ALA A 45 11.98 -8.59 -8.39
C ALA A 45 12.83 -9.37 -9.43
N ASP A 46 13.69 -8.68 -10.16
CA ASP A 46 14.60 -9.32 -11.11
C ASP A 46 15.77 -10.05 -10.41
N ARG A 47 16.25 -9.50 -9.30
CA ARG A 47 17.40 -10.07 -8.58
C ARG A 47 17.01 -11.22 -7.64
N TRP A 48 15.98 -11.06 -6.83
CA TRP A 48 15.58 -12.03 -5.80
C TRP A 48 14.42 -12.93 -6.21
N GLY A 49 13.62 -12.48 -7.17
CA GLY A 49 12.39 -13.12 -7.60
C GLY A 49 11.16 -12.32 -7.20
N ARG A 50 10.05 -12.68 -7.83
CA ARG A 50 8.78 -11.96 -7.66
C ARG A 50 8.21 -12.17 -6.25
N LYS A 51 8.12 -13.41 -5.85
CA LYS A 51 7.51 -13.81 -4.56
C LYS A 51 8.22 -13.23 -3.33
N PRO A 52 9.56 -13.37 -3.14
CA PRO A 52 10.23 -12.81 -1.98
C PRO A 52 10.17 -11.27 -1.93
N THR A 53 10.22 -10.61 -3.08
CA THR A 53 10.11 -9.15 -3.14
C THR A 53 8.71 -8.67 -2.75
N MET A 54 7.64 -9.35 -3.20
CA MET A 54 6.27 -9.07 -2.75
C MET A 54 6.12 -9.23 -1.24
N LEU A 55 6.61 -10.33 -0.70
CA LEU A 55 6.54 -10.60 0.73
C LEU A 55 7.27 -9.53 1.55
N LEU A 56 8.43 -9.07 1.09
CA LEU A 56 9.15 -7.97 1.72
C LEU A 56 8.31 -6.69 1.75
N TYR A 57 7.78 -6.26 0.60
CA TYR A 57 7.01 -5.02 0.50
C TYR A 57 5.73 -5.08 1.35
N TYR A 58 5.00 -6.20 1.32
CA TYR A 58 3.78 -6.37 2.11
C TYR A 58 4.06 -6.45 3.61
N SER A 59 5.14 -7.14 4.02
CA SER A 59 5.51 -7.24 5.42
C SER A 59 5.93 -5.89 6.01
N VAL A 60 6.74 -5.13 5.28
CA VAL A 60 7.13 -3.78 5.70
C VAL A 60 5.90 -2.85 5.73
N SER A 61 5.03 -2.91 4.73
CA SER A 61 3.81 -2.12 4.70
C SER A 61 2.88 -2.47 5.86
N ALA A 62 2.74 -3.76 6.20
CA ALA A 62 1.96 -4.21 7.35
C ALA A 62 2.48 -3.65 8.68
N ALA A 63 3.80 -3.52 8.83
CA ALA A 63 4.43 -2.95 10.01
C ALA A 63 4.33 -1.41 10.05
N VAL A 64 4.49 -0.75 8.91
CA VAL A 64 4.46 0.72 8.81
C VAL A 64 3.08 1.28 9.13
N VAL A 65 1.98 0.58 8.77
CA VAL A 65 0.62 1.06 9.04
C VAL A 65 0.35 1.28 10.53
N PRO A 66 0.53 0.32 11.44
CA PRO A 66 0.33 0.57 12.86
C PRO A 66 1.33 1.57 13.43
N VAL A 67 2.59 1.56 12.99
CA VAL A 67 3.59 2.54 13.45
C VAL A 67 3.13 3.95 13.11
N PHE A 68 2.61 4.18 11.89
CA PHE A 68 2.13 5.50 11.49
C PHE A 68 1.00 6.01 12.38
N PHE A 69 0.04 5.16 12.73
CA PHE A 69 -1.14 5.60 13.47
C PHE A 69 -0.97 5.59 14.99
N PHE A 70 -0.11 4.73 15.56
CA PHE A 70 0.04 4.60 17.00
C PHE A 70 1.32 5.21 17.58
N ALA A 71 2.40 5.26 16.81
CA ALA A 71 3.69 5.75 17.30
C ALA A 71 4.00 7.20 16.87
N VAL A 72 3.25 7.73 15.90
CA VAL A 72 3.51 9.07 15.37
C VAL A 72 2.62 10.10 16.06
N HIS A 73 3.25 11.02 16.81
CA HIS A 73 2.56 12.07 17.58
C HIS A 73 2.98 13.48 17.16
N THR A 74 3.91 13.62 16.22
CA THR A 74 4.37 14.93 15.73
C THR A 74 4.27 15.01 14.21
N PRO A 75 3.97 16.20 13.65
CA PRO A 75 3.88 16.38 12.20
C PRO A 75 5.19 16.03 11.46
N GLN A 76 6.35 16.29 12.09
CA GLN A 76 7.67 15.98 11.52
C GLN A 76 7.89 14.46 11.41
N ALA A 77 7.57 13.72 12.49
CA ALA A 77 7.64 12.25 12.48
C ALA A 77 6.64 11.67 11.46
N ALA A 78 5.46 12.30 11.30
CA ALA A 78 4.49 11.90 10.29
C ALA A 78 5.04 12.00 8.86
N LEU A 79 5.81 13.04 8.54
CA LEU A 79 6.46 13.15 7.23
C LEU A 79 7.50 12.05 7.00
N ALA A 80 8.32 11.75 8.01
CA ALA A 80 9.33 10.70 7.91
C ALA A 80 8.69 9.33 7.66
N VAL A 81 7.66 8.97 8.44
CA VAL A 81 6.95 7.71 8.27
C VAL A 81 6.13 7.70 6.98
N ALA A 82 5.58 8.85 6.54
CA ALA A 82 4.92 8.98 5.25
C ALA A 82 5.87 8.69 4.07
N ALA A 83 7.16 9.09 4.17
CA ALA A 83 8.15 8.72 3.16
C ALA A 83 8.34 7.19 3.07
N VAL A 84 8.52 6.52 4.20
CA VAL A 84 8.65 5.06 4.26
C VAL A 84 7.38 4.38 3.76
N ALA A 85 6.21 4.86 4.19
CA ALA A 85 4.93 4.37 3.72
C ALA A 85 4.76 4.56 2.20
N GLY A 86 5.11 5.73 1.66
CA GLY A 86 5.09 5.99 0.22
C GLY A 86 5.96 5.02 -0.55
N PHE A 87 7.16 4.79 -0.07
CA PHE A 87 8.11 3.88 -0.69
C PHE A 87 7.57 2.44 -0.77
N PHE A 88 7.04 1.89 0.30
CA PHE A 88 6.56 0.49 0.33
C PHE A 88 5.09 0.35 -0.06
N VAL A 89 4.19 1.17 0.51
CA VAL A 89 2.73 1.04 0.28
C VAL A 89 2.32 1.48 -1.11
N LEU A 90 2.89 2.57 -1.66
CA LEU A 90 2.67 2.92 -3.07
C LEU A 90 3.61 2.14 -4.00
N GLY A 91 4.88 1.97 -3.62
CA GLY A 91 5.86 1.24 -4.42
C GLY A 91 5.38 -0.15 -4.83
N GLN A 92 4.59 -0.83 -4.01
CA GLN A 92 4.01 -2.13 -4.35
C GLN A 92 3.09 -2.12 -5.58
N PHE A 93 2.52 -1.00 -6.00
CA PHE A 93 1.70 -0.95 -7.21
C PHE A 93 2.48 -1.24 -8.50
N ALA A 94 3.82 -1.22 -8.48
CA ALA A 94 4.65 -1.70 -9.59
C ALA A 94 4.44 -3.19 -9.93
N TRP A 95 3.81 -3.96 -9.05
CA TRP A 95 3.43 -5.35 -9.36
C TRP A 95 2.48 -5.48 -10.54
N MET A 96 1.63 -4.49 -10.75
CA MET A 96 0.66 -4.56 -11.85
C MET A 96 1.31 -4.71 -13.23
N PRO A 97 2.26 -3.84 -13.62
CA PRO A 97 2.93 -3.99 -14.90
C PRO A 97 4.00 -5.08 -14.94
N ILE A 98 4.53 -5.52 -13.78
CA ILE A 98 5.62 -6.52 -13.74
C ILE A 98 5.06 -7.94 -13.65
N TYR A 99 4.30 -8.25 -12.61
CA TYR A 99 3.90 -9.62 -12.27
C TYR A 99 2.62 -10.08 -12.98
N MET A 100 1.63 -9.18 -13.13
CA MET A 100 0.37 -9.57 -13.77
C MET A 100 0.52 -10.08 -15.21
N PRO A 101 1.38 -9.48 -16.08
CA PRO A 101 1.61 -10.01 -17.42
C PRO A 101 2.23 -11.41 -17.42
N GLU A 102 2.96 -11.78 -16.37
CA GLU A 102 3.61 -13.08 -16.26
C GLU A 102 2.63 -14.20 -15.86
N LEU A 103 1.44 -13.85 -15.35
CA LEU A 103 0.42 -14.81 -14.92
C LEU A 103 -0.60 -15.19 -16.00
N PHE A 104 -0.75 -14.38 -17.03
CA PHE A 104 -1.83 -14.56 -18.00
C PHE A 104 -1.32 -14.75 -19.43
N PRO A 105 -1.97 -15.64 -20.20
CA PRO A 105 -1.61 -15.88 -21.61
C PRO A 105 -1.84 -14.63 -22.46
N THR A 106 -1.04 -14.49 -23.50
CA THR A 106 -1.02 -13.29 -24.36
C THR A 106 -2.38 -12.98 -24.97
N SER A 107 -3.15 -14.01 -25.34
CA SER A 107 -4.47 -13.88 -25.98
C SER A 107 -5.53 -13.20 -25.11
N GLY A 108 -5.45 -13.32 -23.77
CA GLY A 108 -6.42 -12.76 -22.82
C GLY A 108 -5.83 -11.80 -21.77
N ARG A 109 -4.53 -11.52 -21.86
CA ARG A 109 -3.76 -10.80 -20.83
C ARG A 109 -4.37 -9.45 -20.44
N ALA A 110 -4.69 -8.62 -21.42
CA ALA A 110 -5.24 -7.29 -21.18
C ALA A 110 -6.60 -7.35 -20.45
N THR A 111 -7.47 -8.25 -20.87
CA THR A 111 -8.78 -8.46 -20.26
C THR A 111 -8.65 -8.99 -18.84
N ALA A 112 -7.77 -9.96 -18.61
CA ALA A 112 -7.53 -10.55 -17.29
C ALA A 112 -6.96 -9.50 -16.31
N ILE A 113 -5.95 -8.74 -16.70
CA ILE A 113 -5.37 -7.67 -15.90
C ILE A 113 -6.43 -6.61 -15.57
N SER A 114 -7.23 -6.20 -16.56
CA SER A 114 -8.31 -5.23 -16.35
C SER A 114 -9.38 -5.77 -15.38
N ALA A 115 -9.76 -7.04 -15.50
CA ALA A 115 -10.73 -7.67 -14.60
C ALA A 115 -10.21 -7.71 -13.16
N VAL A 116 -8.95 -8.12 -12.94
CA VAL A 116 -8.32 -8.14 -11.61
C VAL A 116 -8.27 -6.73 -11.02
N PHE A 117 -7.86 -5.74 -11.79
CA PHE A 117 -7.77 -4.36 -11.34
C PHE A 117 -9.13 -3.78 -10.94
N ASN A 118 -10.15 -3.99 -11.77
CA ASN A 118 -11.48 -3.49 -11.48
C ASN A 118 -12.13 -4.23 -10.30
N SER A 119 -11.93 -5.54 -10.16
CA SER A 119 -12.38 -6.30 -8.99
C SER A 119 -11.76 -5.77 -7.70
N ALA A 120 -10.46 -5.47 -7.70
CA ALA A 120 -9.79 -4.85 -6.56
C ALA A 120 -10.35 -3.47 -6.21
N ARG A 121 -10.74 -2.66 -7.22
CA ARG A 121 -11.39 -1.36 -6.99
C ARG A 121 -12.78 -1.51 -6.37
N ILE A 122 -13.57 -2.49 -6.81
CA ILE A 122 -14.89 -2.79 -6.22
C ILE A 122 -14.71 -3.21 -4.76
N ALA A 123 -13.80 -4.13 -4.48
CA ALA A 123 -13.48 -4.54 -3.10
C ALA A 123 -13.04 -3.34 -2.25
N GLY A 124 -12.17 -2.48 -2.77
CA GLY A 124 -11.73 -1.25 -2.10
C GLY A 124 -12.87 -0.28 -1.81
N ALA A 125 -13.84 -0.13 -2.72
CA ALA A 125 -15.02 0.70 -2.51
C ALA A 125 -15.90 0.13 -1.39
N LEU A 126 -16.12 -1.18 -1.35
CA LEU A 126 -16.88 -1.84 -0.28
C LEU A 126 -16.20 -1.67 1.08
N VAL A 127 -14.89 -1.82 1.16
CA VAL A 127 -14.12 -1.55 2.39
C VAL A 127 -14.28 -0.08 2.81
N THR A 128 -14.24 0.86 1.86
CA THR A 128 -14.42 2.28 2.16
C THR A 128 -15.81 2.58 2.70
N LEU A 129 -16.86 1.99 2.14
CA LEU A 129 -18.22 2.11 2.64
C LEU A 129 -18.36 1.52 4.06
N GLY A 130 -17.74 0.38 4.33
CA GLY A 130 -17.72 -0.24 5.65
C GLY A 130 -16.88 0.51 6.69
N THR A 131 -15.98 1.38 6.27
CA THR A 131 -15.06 2.09 7.17
C THR A 131 -15.80 2.96 8.20
N GLY A 132 -16.90 3.61 7.81
CA GLY A 132 -17.71 4.40 8.74
C GLY A 132 -18.24 3.57 9.91
N MET A 133 -18.72 2.37 9.64
CA MET A 133 -19.18 1.42 10.66
C MET A 133 -18.02 0.94 11.54
N LEU A 134 -16.86 0.66 10.95
CA LEU A 134 -15.66 0.26 11.70
C LEU A 134 -15.15 1.37 12.61
N ILE A 135 -15.21 2.62 12.19
CA ILE A 135 -14.85 3.77 13.05
C ILE A 135 -15.73 3.84 14.28
N SER A 136 -17.05 3.64 14.12
CA SER A 136 -17.97 3.67 15.25
C SER A 136 -17.78 2.48 16.19
N LEU A 137 -17.48 1.29 15.67
CA LEU A 137 -17.27 0.08 16.46
C LEU A 137 -15.93 0.07 17.21
N LEU A 138 -14.88 0.60 16.60
CA LEU A 138 -13.51 0.57 17.12
C LEU A 138 -13.11 1.85 17.87
N GLY A 139 -14.04 2.80 18.02
CA GLY A 139 -13.85 4.01 18.80
C GLY A 139 -12.94 5.07 18.17
N GLY A 140 -12.62 4.95 16.88
CA GLY A 140 -11.86 5.97 16.17
C GLY A 140 -11.26 5.57 14.84
N ILE A 141 -10.89 6.59 14.09
CA ILE A 141 -10.33 6.46 12.73
C ILE A 141 -8.97 5.71 12.75
N THR A 142 -8.14 5.95 13.76
CA THR A 142 -6.81 5.35 13.92
C THR A 142 -6.90 3.84 14.07
N ALA A 143 -7.78 3.35 14.97
CA ALA A 143 -7.98 1.92 15.18
C ALA A 143 -8.59 1.26 13.94
N ALA A 144 -9.61 1.86 13.32
CA ALA A 144 -10.25 1.34 12.12
C ALA A 144 -9.26 1.24 10.93
N ALA A 145 -8.50 2.30 10.68
CA ALA A 145 -7.50 2.32 9.59
C ALA A 145 -6.40 1.27 9.80
N THR A 146 -5.94 1.11 11.03
CA THR A 146 -4.90 0.12 11.37
C THR A 146 -5.43 -1.29 11.20
N VAL A 147 -6.59 -1.62 11.73
CA VAL A 147 -7.17 -2.97 11.62
C VAL A 147 -7.40 -3.33 10.15
N VAL A 148 -8.03 -2.46 9.38
CA VAL A 148 -8.25 -2.68 7.94
C VAL A 148 -6.92 -2.87 7.21
N GLY A 149 -5.95 -1.98 7.45
CA GLY A 149 -4.65 -2.05 6.79
C GLY A 149 -3.89 -3.34 7.10
N VAL A 150 -3.79 -3.69 8.38
CA VAL A 150 -3.08 -4.92 8.81
C VAL A 150 -3.78 -6.18 8.28
N VAL A 151 -5.11 -6.28 8.42
CA VAL A 151 -5.87 -7.43 7.92
C VAL A 151 -5.65 -7.62 6.41
N MET A 152 -5.73 -6.53 5.62
CA MET A 152 -5.50 -6.60 4.18
C MET A 152 -4.08 -7.05 3.83
N TYR A 153 -3.05 -6.58 4.55
CA TYR A 153 -1.68 -7.04 4.33
C TYR A 153 -1.46 -8.49 4.76
N VAL A 154 -2.06 -8.94 5.85
CA VAL A 154 -2.00 -10.35 6.26
C VAL A 154 -2.62 -11.25 5.20
N ILE A 155 -3.78 -10.88 4.66
CA ILE A 155 -4.42 -11.61 3.55
C ILE A 155 -3.51 -11.60 2.31
N ALA A 156 -2.91 -10.45 1.96
CA ALA A 156 -2.01 -10.33 0.82
C ALA A 156 -0.76 -11.22 0.98
N ILE A 157 -0.13 -11.19 2.17
CA ILE A 157 1.03 -12.05 2.49
C ILE A 157 0.65 -13.53 2.39
N ALA A 158 -0.47 -13.93 2.98
CA ALA A 158 -0.96 -15.30 2.91
C ALA A 158 -1.24 -15.73 1.46
N THR A 159 -1.89 -14.87 0.68
CA THR A 159 -2.17 -15.14 -0.73
C THR A 159 -0.89 -15.34 -1.54
N VAL A 160 0.09 -14.46 -1.37
CA VAL A 160 1.39 -14.60 -2.06
C VAL A 160 2.13 -15.85 -1.60
N TRP A 161 2.09 -16.14 -0.30
CA TRP A 161 2.79 -17.30 0.26
C TRP A 161 2.23 -18.62 -0.25
N PHE A 162 0.92 -18.79 -0.21
CA PHE A 162 0.26 -20.08 -0.52
C PHE A 162 -0.14 -20.21 -1.99
N VAL A 163 -0.51 -19.15 -2.67
CA VAL A 163 -1.09 -19.17 -4.02
C VAL A 163 -0.20 -18.57 -5.07
N GLY A 164 0.59 -17.52 -4.72
CA GLY A 164 1.42 -16.80 -5.68
C GLY A 164 2.55 -17.68 -6.24
N PRO A 165 2.61 -17.95 -7.56
CA PRO A 165 3.73 -18.64 -8.18
C PRO A 165 4.97 -17.74 -8.23
N GLU A 166 6.16 -18.36 -8.21
CA GLU A 166 7.39 -17.66 -8.56
C GLU A 166 7.56 -17.73 -10.09
N THR A 167 7.63 -16.59 -10.72
CA THR A 167 7.70 -16.48 -12.19
C THR A 167 9.07 -16.08 -12.71
N LYS A 168 10.03 -15.82 -11.81
CA LYS A 168 11.39 -15.44 -12.21
C LYS A 168 12.03 -16.45 -13.14
N GLY A 169 12.45 -15.98 -14.33
CA GLY A 169 13.13 -16.82 -15.33
C GLY A 169 12.20 -17.77 -16.08
N GLN A 170 10.90 -17.70 -15.89
CA GLN A 170 9.95 -18.49 -16.66
C GLN A 170 9.56 -17.77 -17.96
N PRO A 171 9.34 -18.50 -19.06
CA PRO A 171 8.83 -17.90 -20.28
C PRO A 171 7.41 -17.36 -20.06
N LEU A 172 7.08 -16.26 -20.75
CA LEU A 172 5.73 -15.72 -20.69
C LEU A 172 4.71 -16.73 -21.21
N PRO A 173 3.55 -16.88 -20.56
CA PRO A 173 2.46 -17.73 -21.07
C PRO A 173 2.00 -17.25 -22.43
N GLN A 174 1.88 -18.18 -23.39
CA GLN A 174 1.43 -17.90 -24.76
C GLN A 174 -0.09 -17.85 -24.86
#